data_d4dbc14bbd1f0b224526f42aee365e78
#
_entry.id   d4dbc14bbd1f0b224526f42aee365e78
#
_cell.length_a   1.000
_cell.length_b   1.000
_cell.length_c   1.000
_cell.angle_alpha   90.00
_cell.angle_beta   90.00
_cell.angle_gamma   90.00
#
_symmetry.space_group_name_H-M   'P 1'
#
loop_
_entity.id
_entity.type
_entity.pdbx_description
1 polymer ?
#
loop_
_entity_poly.entity_id
_entity_poly.type
_entity_poly.pdbx_seq_one_letter_code
_entity_poly.pdbx_strand_id
1 'polypeptide(L)'
;MSRIRGKNTKPELEVRKYLYSRGFRYRIHVSSLPGCPDIVLKKYKQVIQVRGCFWHGHRCHLASYPKTNRSFWKKKISDNRKRDKKNDRKIGSLGYRLLIIRECKIRKNNFKDKINNFLEKKNLIASTSIIVINKNFIS
;
A
#
# COMPACT_ATOMS: atom_id res chain seq x y z
N MET A 1 14.44 -18.59 0.05
CA MET A 1 14.22 -18.57 -0.78
C MET A 1 14.37 -17.52 -1.67
N SER A 2 15.30 -17.54 -2.35
CA SER A 2 15.60 -16.51 -3.24
C SER A 2 14.50 -16.33 -4.24
N ARG A 3 13.62 -17.31 -4.25
CA ARG A 3 12.62 -17.18 -5.17
C ARG A 3 11.58 -16.23 -4.77
N ILE A 4 11.46 -15.90 -3.51
CA ILE A 4 10.45 -14.97 -3.04
C ILE A 4 10.91 -13.57 -3.34
N ARG A 5 10.15 -12.86 -4.15
CA ARG A 5 10.56 -11.55 -4.51
C ARG A 5 9.91 -10.52 -3.67
N GLY A 6 10.64 -9.48 -3.31
CA GLY A 6 10.07 -8.36 -2.61
C GLY A 6 9.51 -7.34 -3.57
N LYS A 7 9.79 -7.46 -4.87
CA LYS A 7 9.33 -6.53 -5.87
C LYS A 7 8.67 -7.23 -7.02
N ASN A 8 7.82 -6.51 -7.71
CA ASN A 8 7.17 -7.02 -8.90
C ASN A 8 6.43 -8.34 -8.66
N THR A 9 5.80 -8.46 -7.51
CA THR A 9 5.03 -9.65 -7.22
C THR A 9 3.76 -9.61 -8.03
N LYS A 10 3.13 -10.76 -8.19
CA LYS A 10 1.90 -10.85 -8.97
C LYS A 10 0.82 -9.90 -8.46
N PRO A 11 0.54 -9.86 -7.14
CA PRO A 11 -0.44 -8.90 -6.64
C PRO A 11 -0.09 -7.45 -6.95
N GLU A 12 1.18 -7.12 -6.86
CA GLU A 12 1.64 -5.77 -7.15
C GLU A 12 1.39 -5.41 -8.61
N LEU A 13 1.67 -6.34 -9.51
CA LEU A 13 1.44 -6.12 -10.93
C LEU A 13 -0.03 -5.94 -11.26
N GLU A 14 -0.89 -6.65 -10.54
CA GLU A 14 -2.33 -6.51 -10.74
C GLU A 14 -2.79 -5.09 -10.40
N VAL A 15 -2.29 -4.56 -9.31
CA VAL A 15 -2.65 -3.20 -8.89
C VAL A 15 -2.14 -2.20 -9.92
N ARG A 16 -0.92 -2.38 -10.39
CA ARG A 16 -0.35 -1.48 -11.39
C ARG A 16 -1.17 -1.48 -12.67
N LYS A 17 -1.57 -2.66 -13.11
CA LYS A 17 -2.36 -2.79 -14.32
C LYS A 17 -3.65 -2.03 -14.18
N TYR A 18 -4.29 -2.16 -13.04
CA TYR A 18 -5.55 -1.50 -12.82
C TYR A 18 -5.39 0.03 -12.84
N LEU A 19 -4.36 0.54 -12.19
CA LEU A 19 -4.10 1.97 -12.17
C LEU A 19 -3.82 2.50 -13.57
N TYR A 20 -3.04 1.77 -14.31
CA TYR A 20 -2.69 2.19 -15.66
C TYR A 20 -3.94 2.22 -16.54
N SER A 21 -4.81 1.23 -16.39
CA SER A 21 -6.03 1.17 -17.17
C SER A 21 -6.97 2.34 -16.85
N ARG A 22 -6.82 2.93 -15.65
CA ARG A 22 -7.61 4.08 -15.26
C ARG A 22 -6.93 5.39 -15.63
N GLY A 23 -5.81 5.32 -16.32
CA GLY A 23 -5.13 6.52 -16.78
C GLY A 23 -4.18 7.18 -15.79
N PHE A 24 -3.89 6.50 -14.69
CA PHE A 24 -2.99 7.07 -13.70
C PHE A 24 -1.53 6.75 -14.02
N ARG A 25 -0.67 7.73 -13.80
CA ARG A 25 0.76 7.54 -13.97
C ARG A 25 1.38 7.42 -12.59
N TYR A 26 2.30 6.51 -12.44
CA TYR A 26 2.90 6.23 -11.15
C TYR A 26 4.37 5.88 -11.28
N ARG A 27 5.06 5.92 -10.15
CA ARG A 27 6.43 5.47 -10.08
C ARG A 27 6.44 4.27 -9.15
N ILE A 28 7.37 3.37 -9.37
CA ILE A 28 7.44 2.17 -8.55
C ILE A 28 8.73 2.12 -7.75
N HIS A 29 8.67 1.48 -6.61
CA HIS A 29 9.83 1.23 -5.75
C HIS A 29 10.69 2.49 -5.55
N VAL A 30 10.05 3.56 -5.10
CA VAL A 30 10.70 4.83 -4.94
C VAL A 30 11.57 4.84 -3.69
N SER A 31 12.87 4.71 -3.88
CA SER A 31 13.79 4.58 -2.76
C SER A 31 14.01 5.88 -1.98
N SER A 32 13.63 7.00 -2.55
CA SER A 32 13.77 8.26 -1.84
C SER A 32 12.70 8.47 -0.76
N LEU A 33 11.71 7.59 -0.71
CA LEU A 33 10.70 7.66 0.33
C LEU A 33 10.88 6.54 1.34
N PRO A 34 10.46 6.74 2.59
CA PRO A 34 10.63 5.72 3.63
C PRO A 34 10.00 4.40 3.24
N GLY A 35 10.73 3.32 3.41
CA GLY A 35 10.21 2.00 3.10
C GLY A 35 10.17 1.63 1.63
N CYS A 36 10.67 2.48 0.76
CA CYS A 36 10.71 2.21 -0.66
C CYS A 36 9.34 1.77 -1.16
N PRO A 37 8.34 2.66 -1.12
CA PRO A 37 6.96 2.29 -1.46
C PRO A 37 6.80 1.66 -2.82
N ASP A 38 5.88 0.73 -2.92
CA ASP A 38 5.64 0.01 -4.16
C ASP A 38 5.15 0.91 -5.30
N ILE A 39 4.20 1.77 -5.01
CA ILE A 39 3.59 2.61 -6.03
C ILE A 39 3.40 4.02 -5.50
N VAL A 40 3.87 5.00 -6.22
CA VAL A 40 3.74 6.39 -5.81
C VAL A 40 3.08 7.21 -6.90
N LEU A 41 1.98 7.86 -6.55
CA LEU A 41 1.30 8.78 -7.46
C LEU A 41 1.76 10.17 -7.04
N LYS A 42 2.93 10.53 -7.50
CA LYS A 42 3.59 11.75 -7.07
C LYS A 42 2.77 13.00 -7.28
N LYS A 43 2.12 13.09 -8.41
CA LYS A 43 1.31 14.25 -8.73
C LYS A 43 0.26 14.51 -7.67
N TYR A 44 -0.26 13.46 -7.06
CA TYR A 44 -1.32 13.59 -6.08
C TYR A 44 -0.86 13.38 -4.65
N LYS A 45 0.41 13.13 -4.46
CA LYS A 45 0.95 12.84 -3.15
C LYS A 45 0.25 11.65 -2.50
N GLN A 46 0.13 10.58 -3.24
CA GLN A 46 -0.49 9.36 -2.75
C GLN A 46 0.45 8.19 -2.93
N VAL A 47 0.42 7.27 -1.97
CA VAL A 47 1.26 6.09 -1.99
C VAL A 47 0.36 4.88 -1.83
N ILE A 48 0.60 3.85 -2.63
CA ILE A 48 -0.12 2.59 -2.49
C ILE A 48 0.89 1.50 -2.22
N GLN A 49 0.68 0.78 -1.13
CA GLN A 49 1.55 -0.33 -0.76
C GLN A 49 0.78 -1.62 -0.89
N VAL A 50 1.38 -2.60 -1.54
CA VAL A 50 0.79 -3.92 -1.68
C VAL A 50 1.55 -4.84 -0.73
N ARG A 51 0.88 -5.35 0.28
CA ARG A 51 1.55 -6.15 1.30
C ARG A 51 1.15 -7.61 1.27
N GLY A 52 2.16 -8.48 1.24
CA GLY A 52 1.94 -9.91 1.33
C GLY A 52 1.48 -10.25 2.73
N CYS A 53 0.46 -11.08 2.84
CA CYS A 53 -0.14 -11.35 4.14
C CYS A 53 0.80 -12.07 5.11
N PHE A 54 1.55 -13.02 4.60
CA PHE A 54 2.47 -13.75 5.47
C PHE A 54 3.55 -12.84 6.07
N TRP A 55 4.23 -12.09 5.20
CA TRP A 55 5.35 -11.28 5.63
C TRP A 55 4.99 -10.12 6.55
N HIS A 56 3.74 -9.69 6.49
CA HIS A 56 3.30 -8.55 7.28
C HIS A 56 2.33 -8.94 8.40
N GLY A 57 2.24 -10.22 8.68
CA GLY A 57 1.46 -10.68 9.82
C GLY A 57 -0.03 -10.44 9.74
N HIS A 58 -0.56 -10.39 8.53
CA HIS A 58 -1.99 -10.17 8.39
C HIS A 58 -2.76 -11.46 8.70
N ARG A 59 -3.82 -11.36 9.45
CA ARG A 59 -4.60 -12.54 9.78
C ARG A 59 -5.56 -12.92 8.68
N CYS A 60 -5.24 -13.96 7.95
CA CYS A 60 -6.09 -14.50 6.92
C CYS A 60 -5.54 -15.85 6.51
N HIS A 61 -6.23 -16.52 5.59
CA HIS A 61 -5.81 -17.86 5.19
C HIS A 61 -4.44 -17.93 4.53
N LEU A 62 -3.91 -16.80 4.09
CA LEU A 62 -2.59 -16.78 3.46
C LEU A 62 -1.47 -16.61 4.47
N ALA A 63 -1.80 -16.30 5.70
CA ALA A 63 -0.79 -15.98 6.70
C ALA A 63 -0.72 -17.03 7.80
N SER A 64 -0.02 -18.11 7.53
CA SER A 64 0.16 -19.11 8.58
C SER A 64 1.62 -19.31 8.81
N TYR A 65 2.00 -19.48 10.06
CA TYR A 65 3.39 -19.70 10.39
C TYR A 65 3.83 -21.10 10.04
N PRO A 66 5.04 -21.27 9.56
CA PRO A 66 5.58 -22.61 9.35
C PRO A 66 5.65 -23.33 10.69
N LYS A 67 5.56 -24.64 10.66
CA LYS A 67 5.62 -25.41 11.88
C LYS A 67 7.00 -25.44 12.50
N THR A 68 8.04 -25.35 11.68
CA THR A 68 9.38 -25.32 12.21
C THR A 68 9.85 -23.89 12.38
N ASN A 69 10.72 -23.65 13.34
CA ASN A 69 11.27 -22.34 13.62
C ASN A 69 10.20 -21.28 13.88
N ARG A 70 9.18 -21.65 14.61
CA ARG A 70 8.10 -20.70 14.87
C ARG A 70 8.57 -19.44 15.57
N SER A 71 9.49 -19.56 16.52
CA SER A 71 10.00 -18.39 17.22
C SER A 71 10.71 -17.45 16.26
N PHE A 72 11.48 -17.99 15.35
CA PHE A 72 12.19 -17.20 14.36
C PHE A 72 11.20 -16.42 13.49
N TRP A 73 10.16 -17.12 13.01
CA TRP A 73 9.18 -16.47 12.13
C TRP A 73 8.34 -15.44 12.86
N LYS A 74 8.00 -15.73 14.11
CA LYS A 74 7.23 -14.77 14.90
C LYS A 74 8.02 -13.49 15.08
N LYS A 75 9.29 -13.60 15.39
CA LYS A 75 10.12 -12.44 15.58
C LYS A 75 10.29 -11.67 14.27
N LYS A 76 10.54 -12.38 13.20
CA LYS A 76 10.75 -11.74 11.92
C LYS A 76 9.52 -10.96 11.47
N ILE A 77 8.35 -11.56 11.63
CA ILE A 77 7.11 -10.89 11.22
C ILE A 77 6.80 -9.72 12.15
N SER A 78 7.09 -9.87 13.44
CA SER A 78 6.90 -8.78 14.38
C SER A 78 7.79 -7.60 13.99
N ASP A 79 9.04 -7.87 13.64
CA ASP A 79 9.97 -6.82 13.23
C ASP A 79 9.50 -6.15 11.94
N ASN A 80 8.98 -6.94 11.01
CA ASN A 80 8.45 -6.39 9.78
C ASN A 80 7.29 -5.45 10.05
N ARG A 81 6.40 -5.83 10.97
CA ARG A 81 5.26 -4.99 11.31
C ARG A 81 5.67 -3.68 11.95
N LYS A 82 6.68 -3.74 12.83
CA LYS A 82 7.17 -2.54 13.47
C LYS A 82 7.80 -1.60 12.46
N ARG A 83 8.58 -2.16 11.55
CA ARG A 83 9.20 -1.37 10.50
C ARG A 83 8.14 -0.74 9.60
N ASP A 84 7.11 -1.50 9.26
CA ASP A 84 6.04 -0.97 8.43
C ASP A 84 5.35 0.21 9.09
N LYS A 85 5.04 0.07 10.37
CA LYS A 85 4.39 1.16 11.10
C LYS A 85 5.25 2.41 11.11
N LYS A 86 6.54 2.23 11.34
CA LYS A 86 7.45 3.36 11.37
C LYS A 86 7.51 4.05 10.02
N ASN A 87 7.63 3.27 8.96
CA ASN A 87 7.69 3.83 7.60
C ASN A 87 6.38 4.48 7.21
N ASP A 88 5.27 3.88 7.58
CA ASP A 88 3.96 4.44 7.27
C ASP A 88 3.79 5.81 7.92
N ARG A 89 4.23 5.95 9.15
CA ARG A 89 4.15 7.22 9.83
C ARG A 89 5.02 8.27 9.15
N LYS A 90 6.20 7.87 8.72
CA LYS A 90 7.11 8.79 8.06
C LYS A 90 6.52 9.25 6.72
N ILE A 91 5.90 8.34 5.99
CA ILE A 91 5.27 8.70 4.72
C ILE A 91 4.16 9.71 4.97
N GLY A 92 3.36 9.47 5.99
CA GLY A 92 2.30 10.42 6.34
C GLY A 92 2.84 11.78 6.72
N SER A 93 3.94 11.80 7.46
CA SER A 93 4.52 13.06 7.90
C SER A 93 5.09 13.87 6.73
N LEU A 94 5.35 13.22 5.62
CA LEU A 94 5.85 13.92 4.45
C LEU A 94 4.71 14.46 3.58
N GLY A 95 3.49 14.31 4.05
CA GLY A 95 2.33 14.84 3.34
C GLY A 95 1.69 13.88 2.35
N TYR A 96 2.10 12.63 2.37
CA TYR A 96 1.51 11.66 1.46
C TYR A 96 0.35 10.92 2.13
N ARG A 97 -0.65 10.60 1.33
CA ARG A 97 -1.74 9.75 1.81
C ARG A 97 -1.36 8.33 1.44
N LEU A 98 -1.64 7.41 2.32
CA LEU A 98 -1.23 6.03 2.15
C LEU A 98 -2.39 5.06 2.09
N LEU A 99 -2.38 4.18 1.10
CA LEU A 99 -3.36 3.11 1.01
C LEU A 99 -2.63 1.79 1.05
N ILE A 100 -3.04 0.90 1.92
CA ILE A 100 -2.45 -0.42 2.01
C ILE A 100 -3.42 -1.43 1.46
N ILE A 101 -2.99 -2.24 0.51
CA ILE A 101 -3.82 -3.28 -0.06
C ILE A 101 -3.20 -4.60 0.27
N ARG A 102 -3.95 -5.47 0.90
CA ARG A 102 -3.47 -6.79 1.30
C ARG A 102 -3.57 -7.78 0.16
N GLU A 103 -2.62 -8.68 0.10
CA GLU A 103 -2.58 -9.71 -0.94
C GLU A 103 -3.87 -10.50 -1.04
N CYS A 104 -4.47 -10.84 0.09
CA CYS A 104 -5.69 -11.63 0.08
C CYS A 104 -6.84 -10.90 -0.62
N LYS A 105 -6.88 -9.59 -0.52
CA LYS A 105 -7.92 -8.82 -1.20
C LYS A 105 -7.69 -8.82 -2.70
N ILE A 106 -6.44 -8.77 -3.10
CA ILE A 106 -6.13 -8.77 -4.52
C ILE A 106 -6.46 -10.12 -5.14
N ARG A 107 -6.14 -11.18 -4.43
CA ARG A 107 -6.44 -12.53 -4.92
C ARG A 107 -7.93 -12.77 -5.09
N LYS A 108 -8.74 -12.11 -4.25
CA LYS A 108 -10.18 -12.23 -4.36
C LYS A 108 -10.76 -11.18 -5.29
N ASN A 109 -9.92 -10.41 -5.92
CA ASN A 109 -10.32 -9.35 -6.82
C ASN A 109 -11.19 -8.32 -6.11
N ASN A 110 -10.92 -8.08 -4.83
CA ASN A 110 -11.67 -7.14 -4.01
C ASN A 110 -10.90 -5.88 -3.70
N PHE A 111 -10.03 -5.46 -4.58
CA PHE A 111 -9.18 -4.30 -4.32
C PHE A 111 -9.56 -3.05 -5.11
N LYS A 112 -10.33 -3.24 -6.18
CA LYS A 112 -10.62 -2.11 -7.07
C LYS A 112 -11.43 -1.01 -6.42
N ASP A 113 -12.40 -1.40 -5.62
CA ASP A 113 -13.22 -0.41 -4.92
C ASP A 113 -12.40 0.39 -3.93
N LYS A 114 -11.45 -0.25 -3.27
CA LYS A 114 -10.60 0.44 -2.34
C LYS A 114 -9.77 1.49 -3.05
N ILE A 115 -9.25 1.15 -4.20
CA ILE A 115 -8.46 2.08 -4.99
C ILE A 115 -9.34 3.22 -5.47
N ASN A 116 -10.52 2.89 -5.99
CA ASN A 116 -11.42 3.91 -6.49
C ASN A 116 -11.80 4.91 -5.39
N ASN A 117 -12.13 4.41 -4.22
CA ASN A 117 -12.50 5.28 -3.12
C ASN A 117 -11.34 6.17 -2.70
N PHE A 118 -10.14 5.61 -2.70
CA PHE A 118 -8.95 6.34 -2.32
C PHE A 118 -8.69 7.48 -3.33
N LEU A 119 -8.82 7.19 -4.61
CA LEU A 119 -8.59 8.17 -5.66
C LEU A 119 -9.68 9.23 -5.69
N GLU A 120 -10.90 8.84 -5.42
CA GLU A 120 -11.99 9.78 -5.38
C GLU A 120 -11.84 10.80 -4.27
N LYS A 121 -11.43 10.36 -3.12
CA LYS A 121 -11.21 11.27 -2.01
C LYS A 121 -10.17 12.30 -2.38
N LYS A 122 -9.17 11.87 -3.14
CA LYS A 122 -8.16 12.78 -3.56
C LYS A 122 -8.75 13.81 -4.50
N ASN A 123 -9.60 13.40 -5.41
CA ASN A 123 -10.22 14.33 -6.34
C ASN A 123 -11.09 15.34 -5.59
N LEU A 124 -11.79 14.87 -4.59
CA LEU A 124 -12.61 15.74 -3.80
C LEU A 124 -11.77 16.78 -3.08
N ILE A 125 -10.68 16.36 -2.50
CA ILE A 125 -9.80 17.27 -1.80
C ILE A 125 -9.25 18.31 -2.76
N ALA A 126 -8.89 17.88 -3.96
CA ALA A 126 -8.36 18.80 -4.94
C ALA A 126 -9.43 19.83 -5.32
N SER A 127 -10.63 19.40 -5.52
CA SER A 127 -11.72 20.31 -5.85
C SER A 127 -11.96 21.28 -4.73
N THR A 128 -11.96 20.75 -3.54
CA THR A 128 -12.20 21.58 -2.39
C THR A 128 -11.14 22.64 -2.23
N SER A 129 -9.92 22.27 -2.45
CA SER A 129 -8.89 23.26 -2.26
C SER A 129 -9.05 24.38 -3.28
N ILE A 130 -9.62 24.09 -4.36
CA ILE A 130 -9.80 25.10 -5.32
C ILE A 130 -10.91 25.96 -4.88
N ILE A 131 -11.86 25.40 -4.29
CA ILE A 131 -12.92 26.12 -3.83
C ILE A 131 -12.70 26.67 -2.59
N VAL A 132 -11.89 26.57 -2.05
CA VAL A 132 -11.62 27.10 -0.95
C VAL A 132 -11.93 26.76 0.10
N ILE A 133 -11.94 26.11 0.26
CA ILE A 133 -12.07 25.78 1.18
C ILE A 133 -12.91 25.39 1.91
N ASN A 134 -13.53 25.14 1.75
CA ASN A 134 -14.47 24.71 2.34
C ASN A 134 -14.15 23.67 2.96
N LYS A 135 -13.44 23.50 3.35
CA LYS A 135 -12.99 22.62 3.94
C LYS A 135 -13.70 21.82 4.63
N ASN A 136 -14.42 22.03 5.01
CA ASN A 136 -15.06 21.34 5.79
C ASN A 136 -15.40 20.14 5.27
N PHE A 137 -15.83 20.00 4.33
CA PHE A 137 -16.31 18.92 3.94
C PHE A 137 -15.41 18.08 3.50
N ILE A 138 -14.43 18.30 3.63
CA ILE A 138 -13.56 17.53 3.28
C ILE A 138 -13.50 16.48 4.01
N SER A 139 -13.78 16.40 4.91
CA SER A 139 -13.62 15.33 5.68
C SER A 139 -14.18 14.25 5.38
#